data_b9906fc890e4707021c55e851c2163b4
#
_entry.id   b9906fc890e4707021c55e851c2163b4
#
_cell.length_a   1.000
_cell.length_b   1.000
_cell.length_c   1.000
_cell.angle_alpha   90.00
_cell.angle_beta   90.00
_cell.angle_gamma   90.00
#
_symmetry.space_group_name_H-M   'P 1'
#
loop_
_entity.id
_entity.type
_entity.pdbx_description
1 polymer ?
#
loop_
_entity_poly.entity_id
_entity_poly.type
_entity_poly.pdbx_seq_one_letter_code
_entity_poly.pdbx_strand_id
1 'polypeptide(L)'
;MKNIIKILSVLCVTLLVSCNSEPSLQTYFVDHQEDAAFIAVDVPASILDKEKVALNEEEEEALKSIKKVNFLALQLKDDNQAKYEEERATIKKILSSDQYETLIRFGSNGAKVVLKYQGEEDDIDEVIVFGTHQEKGLALIRILGDDMRPEKMVKLAQSVEKGKINLDAFKKMVDTMGFD
;
A
#
# COMPACT_ATOMS: atom_id res chain seq x y z
N MET A 1 21.64 48.13 18.63
CA MET A 1 21.45 47.61 17.27
C MET A 1 22.28 46.34 17.00
N LYS A 2 23.61 46.34 17.27
CA LYS A 2 24.46 45.15 17.03
C LYS A 2 24.01 43.87 17.76
N ASN A 3 23.45 43.98 18.98
CA ASN A 3 23.00 42.82 19.74
C ASN A 3 21.65 42.27 19.26
N ILE A 4 20.78 43.12 18.73
CA ILE A 4 19.48 42.72 18.15
C ILE A 4 19.71 41.93 16.86
N ILE A 5 20.69 42.37 16.04
CA ILE A 5 21.06 41.66 14.79
C ILE A 5 21.63 40.26 15.10
N LYS A 6 22.44 40.13 16.17
CA LYS A 6 22.96 38.82 16.59
C LYS A 6 21.87 37.89 17.09
N ILE A 7 20.91 38.40 17.85
CA ILE A 7 19.77 37.60 18.34
C ILE A 7 18.87 37.16 17.18
N LEU A 8 18.62 38.06 16.22
CA LEU A 8 17.82 37.73 15.04
C LEU A 8 18.54 36.72 14.13
N SER A 9 19.88 36.80 14.02
CA SER A 9 20.66 35.82 13.25
C SER A 9 20.67 34.42 13.89
N VAL A 10 20.70 34.33 15.23
CA VAL A 10 20.61 33.05 15.94
C VAL A 10 19.21 32.45 15.82
N LEU A 11 18.16 33.27 15.86
CA LEU A 11 16.78 32.83 15.71
C LEU A 11 16.49 32.28 14.30
N CYS A 12 17.08 32.85 13.24
CA CYS A 12 16.94 32.34 11.87
C CYS A 12 17.63 30.96 11.66
N VAL A 13 18.72 30.69 12.37
CA VAL A 13 19.44 29.41 12.23
C VAL A 13 18.68 28.24 12.87
N THR A 14 17.87 28.48 13.90
CA THR A 14 17.09 27.46 14.57
C THR A 14 15.83 27.01 13.77
N LEU A 15 15.43 27.78 12.76
CA LEU A 15 14.28 27.41 11.90
C LEU A 15 14.65 26.45 10.76
N LEU A 16 15.91 26.10 10.58
CA LEU A 16 16.38 25.11 9.61
C LEU A 16 16.47 23.69 10.18
N VAL A 17 15.78 23.40 11.28
CA VAL A 17 15.55 22.01 11.69
C VAL A 17 14.65 21.40 10.64
N SER A 18 15.29 20.85 9.60
CA SER A 18 14.68 20.04 8.56
C SER A 18 13.77 19.02 9.21
N CYS A 19 12.49 19.07 8.90
CA CYS A 19 11.60 17.94 9.15
C CYS A 19 12.17 16.74 8.41
N ASN A 20 12.95 15.91 9.09
CA ASN A 20 13.14 14.51 8.70
C ASN A 20 11.79 13.83 8.93
N SER A 21 10.86 13.99 7.99
CA SER A 21 9.66 13.18 7.99
C SER A 21 10.10 11.74 7.80
N GLU A 22 9.77 10.88 8.75
CA GLU A 22 9.99 9.46 8.57
C GLU A 22 9.31 9.00 7.25
N PRO A 23 9.95 8.09 6.51
CA PRO A 23 9.39 7.65 5.24
C PRO A 23 8.00 7.04 5.48
N SER A 24 6.99 7.67 4.88
CA SER A 24 5.61 7.21 4.95
C SER A 24 5.27 6.35 3.72
N LEU A 25 4.24 5.51 3.85
CA LEU A 25 3.76 4.74 2.72
C LEU A 25 3.21 5.66 1.61
N GLN A 26 2.58 6.76 1.98
CA GLN A 26 2.11 7.78 1.04
C GLN A 26 3.25 8.34 0.20
N THR A 27 4.34 8.76 0.84
CA THR A 27 5.53 9.29 0.15
C THR A 27 6.15 8.21 -0.74
N TYR A 28 6.26 6.98 -0.24
CA TYR A 28 6.80 5.86 -0.99
C TYR A 28 6.03 5.61 -2.30
N PHE A 29 4.68 5.63 -2.27
CA PHE A 29 3.86 5.48 -3.48
C PHE A 29 4.08 6.64 -4.46
N VAL A 30 4.15 7.88 -3.99
CA VAL A 30 4.38 9.06 -4.84
C VAL A 30 5.74 9.00 -5.52
N ASP A 31 6.78 8.61 -4.78
CA ASP A 31 8.16 8.55 -5.30
C ASP A 31 8.35 7.46 -6.36
N HIS A 32 7.54 6.38 -6.30
CA HIS A 32 7.69 5.23 -7.20
C HIS A 32 6.63 5.15 -8.31
N GLN A 33 5.61 6.01 -8.30
CA GLN A 33 4.55 5.97 -9.31
C GLN A 33 5.05 6.29 -10.74
N GLU A 34 6.15 7.02 -10.88
CA GLU A 34 6.77 7.38 -12.17
C GLU A 34 8.09 6.62 -12.42
N ASP A 35 8.52 5.74 -11.50
CA ASP A 35 9.71 4.93 -11.66
C ASP A 35 9.44 3.77 -12.64
N ALA A 36 10.16 3.76 -13.77
CA ALA A 36 10.01 2.75 -14.81
C ALA A 36 10.33 1.30 -14.36
N ALA A 37 10.98 1.13 -13.20
CA ALA A 37 11.21 -0.21 -12.63
C ALA A 37 9.97 -0.77 -11.93
N PHE A 38 9.01 0.08 -11.60
CA PHE A 38 7.76 -0.29 -10.94
C PHE A 38 6.58 -0.29 -11.90
N ILE A 39 5.62 -1.12 -11.58
CA ILE A 39 4.28 -1.08 -12.12
C ILE A 39 3.44 -0.36 -11.09
N ALA A 40 2.91 0.80 -11.45
CA ALA A 40 2.07 1.60 -10.58
C ALA A 40 0.67 1.77 -11.19
N VAL A 41 -0.37 1.48 -10.40
CA VAL A 41 -1.76 1.61 -10.81
C VAL A 41 -2.62 2.20 -9.70
N ASP A 42 -3.40 3.18 -10.05
CA ASP A 42 -4.41 3.79 -9.18
C ASP A 42 -5.81 3.42 -9.68
N VAL A 43 -6.57 2.71 -8.84
CA VAL A 43 -7.92 2.26 -9.17
C VAL A 43 -8.93 2.97 -8.27
N PRO A 44 -9.77 3.86 -8.80
CA PRO A 44 -10.86 4.44 -8.03
C PRO A 44 -11.93 3.36 -7.74
N ALA A 45 -12.54 3.42 -6.56
CA ALA A 45 -13.53 2.42 -6.13
C ALA A 45 -14.71 2.26 -7.10
N SER A 46 -15.07 3.33 -7.83
CA SER A 46 -16.14 3.30 -8.83
C SER A 46 -15.92 2.29 -9.97
N ILE A 47 -14.67 1.84 -10.19
CA ILE A 47 -14.37 0.77 -11.16
C ILE A 47 -14.70 -0.59 -10.54
N LEU A 48 -14.39 -0.79 -9.26
CA LEU A 48 -14.68 -2.03 -8.53
C LEU A 48 -16.19 -2.30 -8.43
N ASP A 49 -17.00 -1.24 -8.30
CA ASP A 49 -18.46 -1.33 -8.25
C ASP A 49 -19.09 -1.93 -9.51
N LYS A 50 -18.47 -1.79 -10.66
CA LYS A 50 -18.97 -2.30 -11.95
C LYS A 50 -18.72 -3.79 -12.15
N GLU A 51 -17.82 -4.36 -11.38
CA GLU A 51 -17.35 -5.74 -11.50
C GLU A 51 -18.05 -6.71 -10.52
N LYS A 52 -19.14 -6.27 -9.87
CA LYS A 52 -19.88 -7.07 -8.88
C LYS A 52 -20.55 -8.26 -9.54
N VAL A 53 -20.28 -9.48 -9.06
CA VAL A 53 -20.93 -10.69 -9.58
C VAL A 53 -21.98 -11.24 -8.62
N ALA A 54 -21.77 -11.33 -7.33
CA ALA A 54 -22.75 -11.84 -6.35
C ALA A 54 -22.29 -11.54 -4.91
N LEU A 55 -22.25 -10.29 -4.52
CA LEU A 55 -21.92 -9.88 -3.15
C LEU A 55 -23.19 -9.96 -2.27
N ASN A 56 -23.02 -10.32 -1.00
CA ASN A 56 -24.06 -10.13 0.01
C ASN A 56 -24.00 -8.67 0.54
N GLU A 57 -24.97 -8.31 1.39
CA GLU A 57 -25.12 -6.95 1.90
C GLU A 57 -23.85 -6.47 2.66
N GLU A 58 -23.23 -7.32 3.50
CA GLU A 58 -22.02 -7.00 4.23
C GLU A 58 -20.80 -6.80 3.30
N GLU A 59 -20.68 -7.64 2.27
CA GLU A 59 -19.63 -7.54 1.25
C GLU A 59 -19.80 -6.26 0.40
N GLU A 60 -21.06 -5.87 0.10
CA GLU A 60 -21.35 -4.62 -0.59
C GLU A 60 -21.03 -3.39 0.26
N GLU A 61 -21.37 -3.41 1.55
CA GLU A 61 -20.99 -2.33 2.47
C GLU A 61 -19.47 -2.21 2.58
N ALA A 62 -18.75 -3.33 2.70
CA ALA A 62 -17.30 -3.33 2.71
C ALA A 62 -16.71 -2.72 1.43
N LEU A 63 -17.27 -3.06 0.27
CA LEU A 63 -16.82 -2.49 -1.00
C LEU A 63 -17.11 -0.98 -1.10
N LYS A 64 -18.26 -0.54 -0.60
CA LYS A 64 -18.64 0.90 -0.58
C LYS A 64 -17.77 1.75 0.35
N SER A 65 -17.21 1.16 1.41
CA SER A 65 -16.29 1.87 2.30
C SER A 65 -14.92 2.16 1.65
N ILE A 66 -14.58 1.45 0.57
CA ILE A 66 -13.34 1.68 -0.20
C ILE A 66 -13.50 2.90 -1.09
N LYS A 67 -12.56 3.83 -1.05
CA LYS A 67 -12.49 5.02 -1.91
C LYS A 67 -11.52 4.87 -3.06
N LYS A 68 -10.36 4.27 -2.79
CA LYS A 68 -9.25 4.16 -3.74
C LYS A 68 -8.38 2.95 -3.44
N VAL A 69 -7.86 2.32 -4.47
CA VAL A 69 -6.83 1.28 -4.37
C VAL A 69 -5.61 1.74 -5.15
N ASN A 70 -4.46 1.80 -4.48
CA ASN A 70 -3.17 1.99 -5.10
C ASN A 70 -2.46 0.64 -5.19
N PHE A 71 -1.91 0.33 -6.34
CA PHE A 71 -1.10 -0.86 -6.58
C PHE A 71 0.30 -0.44 -7.03
N LEU A 72 1.32 -1.06 -6.44
CA LEU A 72 2.71 -0.89 -6.82
C LEU A 72 3.40 -2.25 -6.80
N ALA A 73 4.11 -2.59 -7.86
CA ALA A 73 4.83 -3.85 -7.92
C ALA A 73 6.20 -3.68 -8.58
N LEU A 74 7.17 -4.44 -8.10
CA LEU A 74 8.51 -4.56 -8.66
C LEU A 74 8.74 -6.02 -9.05
N GLN A 75 8.84 -6.29 -10.36
CA GLN A 75 9.17 -7.61 -10.85
C GLN A 75 10.67 -7.89 -10.62
N LEU A 76 10.96 -9.06 -10.03
CA LEU A 76 12.35 -9.50 -9.87
C LEU A 76 12.89 -10.02 -11.20
N LYS A 77 14.08 -9.53 -11.58
CA LYS A 77 14.85 -9.91 -12.77
C LYS A 77 16.30 -10.14 -12.37
N ASP A 78 17.07 -10.79 -13.25
CA ASP A 78 18.49 -11.10 -12.98
C ASP A 78 19.35 -9.85 -12.73
N ASP A 79 18.97 -8.72 -13.30
CA ASP A 79 19.73 -7.46 -13.24
C ASP A 79 19.28 -6.49 -12.13
N ASN A 80 18.18 -6.79 -11.40
CA ASN A 80 17.64 -5.86 -10.41
C ASN A 80 17.55 -6.40 -8.97
N GLN A 81 18.24 -7.49 -8.65
CA GLN A 81 18.23 -8.13 -7.32
C GLN A 81 18.56 -7.14 -6.18
N ALA A 82 19.56 -6.27 -6.37
CA ALA A 82 19.95 -5.29 -5.38
C ALA A 82 18.81 -4.29 -5.08
N LYS A 83 18.17 -3.78 -6.14
CA LYS A 83 17.00 -2.89 -6.02
C LYS A 83 15.84 -3.59 -5.31
N TYR A 84 15.53 -4.83 -5.68
CA TYR A 84 14.49 -5.61 -5.02
C TYR A 84 14.72 -5.73 -3.50
N GLU A 85 15.95 -6.04 -3.07
CA GLU A 85 16.26 -6.17 -1.63
C GLU A 85 16.17 -4.83 -0.91
N GLU A 86 16.61 -3.74 -1.53
CA GLU A 86 16.51 -2.38 -1.00
C GLU A 86 15.05 -1.97 -0.81
N GLU A 87 14.22 -2.12 -1.85
CA GLU A 87 12.81 -1.75 -1.81
C GLU A 87 12.03 -2.60 -0.81
N ARG A 88 12.32 -3.90 -0.78
CA ARG A 88 11.75 -4.82 0.20
C ARG A 88 12.08 -4.40 1.65
N ALA A 89 13.32 -3.98 1.89
CA ALA A 89 13.75 -3.51 3.22
C ALA A 89 13.08 -2.18 3.58
N THR A 90 12.97 -1.26 2.63
CA THR A 90 12.32 0.04 2.80
C THR A 90 10.85 -0.11 3.16
N ILE A 91 10.09 -0.91 2.39
CA ILE A 91 8.68 -1.17 2.67
C ILE A 91 8.51 -1.82 4.05
N LYS A 92 9.33 -2.82 4.38
CA LYS A 92 9.28 -3.45 5.70
C LYS A 92 9.55 -2.46 6.83
N LYS A 93 10.50 -1.54 6.66
CA LYS A 93 10.80 -0.49 7.65
C LYS A 93 9.60 0.43 7.83
N ILE A 94 8.99 0.91 6.75
CA ILE A 94 7.77 1.73 6.81
C ILE A 94 6.66 1.00 7.56
N LEU A 95 6.39 -0.25 7.17
CA LEU A 95 5.33 -1.07 7.75
C LEU A 95 5.63 -1.59 9.16
N SER A 96 6.85 -1.38 9.69
CA SER A 96 7.19 -1.70 11.08
C SER A 96 6.89 -0.57 12.06
N SER A 97 6.48 0.60 11.59
CA SER A 97 6.08 1.70 12.46
C SER A 97 4.81 1.37 13.24
N ASP A 98 4.65 1.98 14.42
CA ASP A 98 3.55 1.69 15.36
C ASP A 98 2.17 2.09 14.81
N GLN A 99 2.13 2.90 13.75
CA GLN A 99 0.87 3.28 13.08
C GLN A 99 0.23 2.12 12.30
N TYR A 100 0.97 1.04 11.99
CA TYR A 100 0.45 -0.09 11.21
C TYR A 100 0.30 -1.33 12.06
N GLU A 101 -0.91 -1.74 12.33
CA GLU A 101 -1.21 -2.99 13.00
C GLU A 101 -1.30 -4.18 12.03
N THR A 102 -0.93 -5.37 12.51
CA THR A 102 -0.95 -6.57 11.67
C THR A 102 -2.25 -7.34 11.86
N LEU A 103 -3.02 -7.51 10.78
CA LEU A 103 -4.20 -8.38 10.77
C LEU A 103 -3.84 -9.85 10.54
N ILE A 104 -3.11 -10.14 9.47
CA ILE A 104 -2.82 -11.51 9.04
C ILE A 104 -1.42 -11.59 8.45
N ARG A 105 -0.76 -12.74 8.66
CA ARG A 105 0.46 -13.14 7.95
C ARG A 105 0.28 -14.55 7.44
N PHE A 106 0.60 -14.77 6.18
CA PHE A 106 0.62 -16.10 5.59
C PHE A 106 1.75 -16.22 4.58
N GLY A 107 2.09 -17.46 4.21
CA GLY A 107 3.10 -17.72 3.21
C GLY A 107 3.00 -19.14 2.70
N SER A 108 3.24 -19.32 1.41
CA SER A 108 3.26 -20.61 0.73
C SER A 108 4.10 -20.52 -0.54
N ASN A 109 4.77 -21.62 -0.89
CA ASN A 109 5.47 -21.76 -2.17
C ASN A 109 6.42 -20.59 -2.53
N GLY A 110 7.22 -20.09 -1.55
CA GLY A 110 8.14 -18.97 -1.78
C GLY A 110 7.53 -17.59 -1.64
N ALA A 111 6.21 -17.48 -1.56
CA ALA A 111 5.49 -16.24 -1.28
C ALA A 111 5.36 -15.98 0.22
N LYS A 112 5.42 -14.71 0.62
CA LYS A 112 5.08 -14.22 1.95
C LYS A 112 4.18 -13.02 1.79
N VAL A 113 3.06 -13.01 2.50
CA VAL A 113 2.09 -11.91 2.47
C VAL A 113 1.80 -11.47 3.89
N VAL A 114 1.76 -10.18 4.10
CA VAL A 114 1.27 -9.55 5.32
C VAL A 114 0.14 -8.59 4.98
N LEU A 115 -0.92 -8.69 5.74
CA LEU A 115 -2.04 -7.75 5.75
C LEU A 115 -1.92 -6.89 6.99
N LYS A 116 -1.88 -5.59 6.81
CA LYS A 116 -1.83 -4.59 7.88
C LYS A 116 -2.91 -3.54 7.69
N TYR A 117 -3.17 -2.75 8.74
CA TYR A 117 -4.09 -1.62 8.67
C TYR A 117 -3.57 -0.44 9.50
N GLN A 118 -4.12 0.72 9.22
CA GLN A 118 -3.98 1.96 9.98
C GLN A 118 -5.37 2.53 10.25
N GLY A 119 -5.57 3.11 11.42
CA GLY A 119 -6.84 3.64 11.91
C GLY A 119 -7.23 3.04 13.24
N GLU A 120 -8.42 3.32 13.71
CA GLU A 120 -9.00 2.74 14.92
C GLU A 120 -9.47 1.30 14.64
N GLU A 121 -9.62 0.49 15.69
CA GLU A 121 -9.96 -0.94 15.57
C GLU A 121 -11.29 -1.20 14.85
N ASP A 122 -12.23 -0.26 14.93
CA ASP A 122 -13.56 -0.29 14.31
C ASP A 122 -13.75 0.72 13.16
N ASP A 123 -12.74 1.55 12.90
CA ASP A 123 -12.73 2.57 11.83
C ASP A 123 -11.35 2.64 11.17
N ILE A 124 -11.13 1.76 10.20
CA ILE A 124 -9.87 1.69 9.46
C ILE A 124 -9.85 2.73 8.34
N ASP A 125 -8.79 3.53 8.28
CA ASP A 125 -8.51 4.48 7.21
C ASP A 125 -7.82 3.81 6.01
N GLU A 126 -6.96 2.84 6.30
CA GLU A 126 -6.05 2.24 5.33
C GLU A 126 -5.82 0.76 5.59
N VAL A 127 -5.95 -0.06 4.55
CA VAL A 127 -5.54 -1.47 4.56
C VAL A 127 -4.38 -1.66 3.60
N ILE A 128 -3.35 -2.37 4.04
CA ILE A 128 -2.14 -2.62 3.28
C ILE A 128 -1.94 -4.12 3.09
N VAL A 129 -1.75 -4.54 1.84
CA VAL A 129 -1.31 -5.90 1.51
C VAL A 129 0.11 -5.80 0.94
N PHE A 130 1.07 -6.38 1.63
CA PHE A 130 2.44 -6.46 1.16
C PHE A 130 2.82 -7.92 0.91
N GLY A 131 3.03 -8.24 -0.36
CA GLY A 131 3.45 -9.55 -0.83
C GLY A 131 4.88 -9.55 -1.35
N THR A 132 5.62 -10.62 -1.08
CA THR A 132 6.95 -10.87 -1.66
C THR A 132 7.04 -12.30 -2.14
N HIS A 133 7.73 -12.53 -3.26
CA HIS A 133 8.04 -13.84 -3.79
C HIS A 133 9.52 -13.93 -4.14
N GLN A 134 10.16 -15.06 -3.82
CA GLN A 134 11.62 -15.23 -3.99
C GLN A 134 12.09 -15.14 -5.44
N GLU A 135 11.21 -15.43 -6.41
CA GLU A 135 11.52 -15.46 -7.83
C GLU A 135 10.75 -14.44 -8.66
N LYS A 136 9.61 -13.93 -8.14
CA LYS A 136 8.72 -13.03 -8.92
C LYS A 136 8.88 -11.56 -8.57
N GLY A 137 9.25 -11.24 -7.33
CA GLY A 137 9.40 -9.87 -6.88
C GLY A 137 8.53 -9.50 -5.69
N LEU A 138 8.05 -8.25 -5.65
CA LEU A 138 7.19 -7.75 -4.59
C LEU A 138 5.98 -7.00 -5.15
N ALA A 139 4.90 -7.01 -4.37
CA ALA A 139 3.70 -6.24 -4.64
C ALA A 139 3.21 -5.56 -3.35
N LEU A 140 2.79 -4.34 -3.48
CA LEU A 140 2.25 -3.51 -2.42
C LEU A 140 0.90 -2.95 -2.87
N ILE A 141 -0.15 -3.29 -2.13
CA ILE A 141 -1.51 -2.77 -2.36
C ILE A 141 -1.87 -1.91 -1.17
N ARG A 142 -2.37 -0.73 -1.44
CA ARG A 142 -2.88 0.21 -0.45
C ARG A 142 -4.33 0.50 -0.75
N ILE A 143 -5.21 0.17 0.15
CA ILE A 143 -6.66 0.39 0.06
C ILE A 143 -6.99 1.52 1.01
N LEU A 144 -7.46 2.63 0.48
CA LEU A 144 -7.91 3.80 1.23
C LEU A 144 -9.43 3.79 1.29
N GLY A 145 -9.97 4.07 2.43
CA GLY A 145 -11.41 4.07 2.64
C GLY A 145 -11.85 5.01 3.75
N ASP A 146 -13.06 4.80 4.19
CA ASP A 146 -13.72 5.52 5.25
C ASP A 146 -14.70 4.57 5.90
N ASP A 147 -14.68 4.47 7.22
CA ASP A 147 -15.52 3.53 7.97
C ASP A 147 -15.31 2.06 7.56
N MET A 148 -14.05 1.71 7.19
CA MET A 148 -13.69 0.33 6.90
C MET A 148 -13.57 -0.47 8.19
N ARG A 149 -14.09 -1.70 8.21
CA ARG A 149 -14.04 -2.59 9.37
C ARG A 149 -13.18 -3.82 9.09
N PRO A 150 -12.26 -4.21 10.00
CA PRO A 150 -11.34 -5.33 9.79
C PRO A 150 -12.05 -6.61 9.35
N GLU A 151 -13.11 -7.00 10.05
CA GLU A 151 -13.87 -8.21 9.76
C GLU A 151 -14.55 -8.18 8.38
N LYS A 152 -15.04 -7.00 7.95
CA LYS A 152 -15.64 -6.82 6.63
C LYS A 152 -14.57 -6.86 5.54
N MET A 153 -13.39 -6.28 5.79
CA MET A 153 -12.26 -6.35 4.85
C MET A 153 -11.75 -7.78 4.66
N VAL A 154 -11.68 -8.58 5.73
CA VAL A 154 -11.32 -10.00 5.64
C VAL A 154 -12.35 -10.78 4.82
N LYS A 155 -13.66 -10.55 5.04
CA LYS A 155 -14.73 -11.17 4.25
C LYS A 155 -14.65 -10.77 2.78
N LEU A 156 -14.40 -9.50 2.49
CA LEU A 156 -14.22 -9.00 1.12
C LEU A 156 -13.02 -9.67 0.43
N ALA A 157 -11.89 -9.80 1.12
CA ALA A 157 -10.71 -10.51 0.60
C ALA A 157 -11.02 -11.98 0.27
N GLN A 158 -11.77 -12.69 1.14
CA GLN A 158 -12.23 -14.05 0.87
C GLN A 158 -13.17 -14.12 -0.34
N SER A 159 -13.98 -13.10 -0.58
CA SER A 159 -14.89 -13.03 -1.72
C SER A 159 -14.16 -12.81 -3.03
N VAL A 160 -13.05 -12.05 -2.99
CA VAL A 160 -12.11 -11.94 -4.12
C VAL A 160 -11.47 -13.31 -4.42
N GLU A 161 -10.98 -14.00 -3.39
CA GLU A 161 -10.38 -15.34 -3.54
C GLU A 161 -11.37 -16.37 -4.13
N LYS A 162 -12.64 -16.31 -3.74
CA LYS A 162 -13.73 -17.17 -4.27
C LYS A 162 -14.23 -16.74 -5.65
N GLY A 163 -13.67 -15.71 -6.26
CA GLY A 163 -14.06 -15.20 -7.57
C GLY A 163 -15.43 -14.50 -7.61
N LYS A 164 -15.96 -14.08 -6.46
CA LYS A 164 -17.21 -13.31 -6.38
C LYS A 164 -17.06 -11.87 -6.87
N ILE A 165 -15.84 -11.33 -6.83
CA ILE A 165 -15.47 -10.05 -7.43
C ILE A 165 -14.63 -10.36 -8.66
N ASN A 166 -15.09 -9.88 -9.80
CA ASN A 166 -14.34 -10.08 -11.04
C ASN A 166 -13.17 -9.10 -11.09
N LEU A 167 -11.96 -9.63 -10.98
CA LEU A 167 -10.71 -8.88 -11.13
C LEU A 167 -10.00 -9.18 -12.45
N ASP A 168 -10.70 -9.72 -13.46
CA ASP A 168 -10.09 -10.12 -14.73
C ASP A 168 -9.45 -8.94 -15.46
N ALA A 169 -10.03 -7.75 -15.39
CA ALA A 169 -9.45 -6.55 -15.96
C ALA A 169 -8.13 -6.19 -15.25
N PHE A 170 -8.12 -6.27 -13.91
CA PHE A 170 -6.93 -6.04 -13.12
C PHE A 170 -5.88 -7.12 -13.35
N LYS A 171 -6.27 -8.41 -13.33
CA LYS A 171 -5.37 -9.54 -13.64
C LYS A 171 -4.73 -9.39 -15.01
N LYS A 172 -5.51 -9.16 -16.07
CA LYS A 172 -4.99 -8.95 -17.42
C LYS A 172 -3.98 -7.81 -17.48
N MET A 173 -4.21 -6.73 -16.74
CA MET A 173 -3.29 -5.61 -16.66
C MET A 173 -1.97 -6.06 -15.99
N VAL A 174 -2.04 -6.76 -14.86
CA VAL A 174 -0.88 -7.29 -14.13
C VAL A 174 -0.12 -8.32 -14.98
N ASP A 175 -0.82 -9.25 -15.65
CA ASP A 175 -0.24 -10.27 -16.53
C ASP A 175 0.46 -9.63 -17.76
N THR A 176 -0.16 -8.60 -18.36
CA THR A 176 0.46 -7.83 -19.47
C THR A 176 1.77 -7.17 -19.04
N MET A 177 1.94 -6.94 -17.75
CA MET A 177 3.12 -6.34 -17.15
C MET A 177 4.16 -7.39 -16.69
N GLY A 178 3.92 -8.71 -16.95
CA GLY A 178 4.88 -9.79 -16.75
C GLY A 178 4.92 -10.41 -15.35
N PHE A 179 3.81 -10.35 -14.61
CA PHE A 179 3.64 -11.02 -13.31
C PHE A 179 2.90 -12.37 -13.43
N ASP A 180 3.16 -13.14 -14.48
CA ASP A 180 2.59 -14.47 -14.69
C ASP A 180 2.98 -15.48 -13.57
#